data_8b2d78fc810ee56c83e390e37a943e24
#
_entry.id   8b2d78fc810ee56c83e390e37a943e24
#
_cell.length_a   1.000
_cell.length_b   1.000
_cell.length_c   1.000
_cell.angle_alpha   90.00
_cell.angle_beta   90.00
_cell.angle_gamma   90.00
#
_symmetry.space_group_name_H-M   'P 1'
#
loop_
_entity.id
_entity.type
_entity.pdbx_description
1 polymer ?
#
loop_
_entity_poly.entity_id
_entity_poly.type
_entity_poly.pdbx_seq_one_letter_code
_entity_poly.pdbx_strand_id
1 'polypeptide(L)'
;MSKSLPAVDPDNRELFISLGCATENLCIAAEAKGYAPLPVFSGSGEITVLLSEASMIKETSGLIEEISVRQTNRGIYSGEMIPSDQLSYLRNMPLEENISLHLWSKGEWEFDTLSSYIFAGNNRQMNDHLFKRELKSWMRFNKNHVRATSDGLSYAVFGAPNLPRLISETIMGSVLKAGIQNRGDKKKLDSSSHLALFALRTNTLPEWFALGRSLQRFLLRATEKNIAFAFLNQPCEVRDLSGLLAKDLSFTNEIPALILRLGYAKRKMPYSPRKSWRERLVP
;
A
#
# COMPACT_ATOMS: atom_id res chain seq x y z
N MET A 1 20.97 -2.75 8.36
CA MET A 1 20.34 -1.53 8.90
C MET A 1 19.07 -1.28 8.10
N SER A 2 17.90 -1.19 8.76
CA SER A 2 16.68 -0.72 8.12
C SER A 2 16.87 0.76 7.77
N LYS A 3 16.57 1.14 6.53
CA LYS A 3 16.58 2.55 6.15
C LYS A 3 15.27 3.14 6.65
N SER A 4 15.32 4.01 7.65
CA SER A 4 14.16 4.77 8.15
C SER A 4 13.69 5.80 7.12
N LEU A 5 12.43 6.21 7.23
CA LEU A 5 11.77 7.23 6.42
C LEU A 5 11.30 8.40 7.31
N PRO A 6 12.24 9.18 7.90
CA PRO A 6 11.90 10.14 8.95
C PRO A 6 11.01 11.30 8.47
N ALA A 7 10.93 11.57 7.18
CA ALA A 7 10.04 12.60 6.65
C ALA A 7 8.63 12.07 6.35
N VAL A 8 8.51 10.86 5.82
CA VAL A 8 7.21 10.26 5.45
C VAL A 8 6.62 9.45 6.59
N ASP A 9 7.46 8.70 7.30
CA ASP A 9 7.05 7.72 8.33
C ASP A 9 7.85 7.92 9.63
N PRO A 10 7.73 9.08 10.29
CA PRO A 10 8.51 9.41 11.47
C PRO A 10 8.23 8.47 12.66
N ASP A 11 7.02 7.92 12.74
CA ASP A 11 6.59 7.03 13.82
C ASP A 11 6.76 5.54 13.47
N ASN A 12 7.26 5.21 12.25
CA ASN A 12 7.37 3.85 11.71
C ASN A 12 6.01 3.14 11.50
N ARG A 13 4.91 3.88 11.33
CA ARG A 13 3.58 3.31 11.08
C ARG A 13 3.58 2.43 9.83
N GLU A 14 4.08 2.96 8.72
CA GLU A 14 4.15 2.24 7.44
C GLU A 14 5.10 1.02 7.52
N LEU A 15 6.16 1.13 8.33
CA LEU A 15 7.05 0.01 8.61
C LEU A 15 6.28 -1.14 9.30
N PHE A 16 5.51 -0.86 10.37
CA PHE A 16 4.76 -1.88 11.08
C PHE A 16 3.61 -2.46 10.25
N ILE A 17 2.94 -1.65 9.43
CA ILE A 17 1.98 -2.13 8.43
C ILE A 17 2.66 -3.09 7.45
N SER A 18 3.85 -2.74 6.95
CA SER A 18 4.62 -3.60 6.05
C SER A 18 5.04 -4.92 6.71
N LEU A 19 5.42 -4.90 7.99
CA LEU A 19 5.72 -6.11 8.77
C LEU A 19 4.47 -6.96 8.97
N GLY A 20 3.31 -6.37 9.22
CA GLY A 20 2.04 -7.07 9.26
C GLY A 20 1.71 -7.77 7.94
N CYS A 21 1.93 -7.10 6.80
CA CYS A 21 1.78 -7.71 5.47
C CYS A 21 2.72 -8.92 5.27
N ALA A 22 3.97 -8.80 5.70
CA ALA A 22 4.95 -9.87 5.58
C ALA A 22 4.57 -11.07 6.47
N THR A 23 4.12 -10.81 7.69
CA THR A 23 3.65 -11.83 8.63
C THR A 23 2.43 -12.57 8.09
N GLU A 24 1.47 -11.86 7.47
CA GLU A 24 0.31 -12.51 6.87
C GLU A 24 0.70 -13.43 5.72
N ASN A 25 1.65 -13.03 4.87
CA ASN A 25 2.20 -13.92 3.83
C ASN A 25 2.81 -15.18 4.43
N LEU A 26 3.55 -15.07 5.55
CA LEU A 26 4.11 -16.21 6.26
C LEU A 26 3.02 -17.11 6.82
N CYS A 27 1.98 -16.53 7.42
CA CYS A 27 0.84 -17.30 7.95
C CYS A 27 0.13 -18.09 6.85
N ILE A 28 -0.19 -17.45 5.70
CA ILE A 28 -0.82 -18.09 4.55
C ILE A 28 0.07 -19.23 4.01
N ALA A 29 1.37 -19.00 3.91
CA ALA A 29 2.31 -20.04 3.46
C ALA A 29 2.41 -21.21 4.43
N ALA A 30 2.37 -20.97 5.75
CA ALA A 30 2.37 -21.99 6.78
C ALA A 30 1.06 -22.80 6.73
N GLU A 31 -0.10 -22.14 6.62
CA GLU A 31 -1.41 -22.80 6.47
C GLU A 31 -1.47 -23.70 5.24
N ALA A 32 -0.93 -23.26 4.10
CA ALA A 32 -0.85 -24.07 2.89
C ALA A 32 0.10 -25.28 3.02
N LYS A 33 0.94 -25.31 4.07
CA LYS A 33 1.82 -26.45 4.41
C LYS A 33 1.29 -27.30 5.55
N GLY A 34 0.05 -27.06 6.03
CA GLY A 34 -0.58 -27.85 7.08
C GLY A 34 -0.21 -27.40 8.49
N TYR A 35 0.25 -26.17 8.67
CA TYR A 35 0.50 -25.60 9.99
C TYR A 35 -0.61 -24.63 10.40
N ALA A 36 -0.80 -24.48 11.71
CA ALA A 36 -1.64 -23.43 12.30
C ALA A 36 -0.72 -22.33 12.87
N PRO A 37 -0.51 -21.22 12.12
CA PRO A 37 0.32 -20.13 12.58
C PRO A 37 -0.42 -19.26 13.59
N LEU A 38 0.27 -18.87 14.67
CA LEU A 38 -0.18 -17.90 15.65
C LEU A 38 0.84 -16.76 15.71
N PRO A 39 0.58 -15.64 15.04
CA PRO A 39 1.44 -14.46 15.15
C PRO A 39 1.21 -13.77 16.50
N VAL A 40 2.30 -13.52 17.22
CA VAL A 40 2.33 -12.81 18.49
C VAL A 40 3.16 -11.54 18.31
N PHE A 41 2.55 -10.41 18.62
CA PHE A 41 3.19 -9.10 18.61
C PHE A 41 3.50 -8.69 20.04
N SER A 42 4.78 -8.45 20.36
CA SER A 42 5.18 -7.93 21.67
C SER A 42 5.05 -6.40 21.75
N GLY A 43 4.86 -5.87 22.94
CA GLY A 43 4.83 -4.42 23.16
C GLY A 43 6.12 -3.68 22.77
N SER A 44 7.23 -4.42 22.62
CA SER A 44 8.52 -3.90 22.15
C SER A 44 8.68 -3.85 20.62
N GLY A 45 7.67 -4.34 19.87
CA GLY A 45 7.70 -4.39 18.42
C GLY A 45 8.32 -5.67 17.83
N GLU A 46 8.59 -6.66 18.66
CA GLU A 46 9.02 -8.00 18.22
C GLU A 46 7.81 -8.79 17.70
N ILE A 47 8.00 -9.52 16.61
CA ILE A 47 6.98 -10.36 15.99
C ILE A 47 7.49 -11.79 16.00
N THR A 48 6.74 -12.67 16.68
CA THR A 48 7.00 -14.11 16.73
C THR A 48 5.83 -14.83 16.07
N VAL A 49 6.09 -15.80 15.20
CA VAL A 49 5.07 -16.66 14.63
C VAL A 49 5.26 -18.07 15.18
N LEU A 50 4.37 -18.47 16.08
CA LEU A 50 4.33 -19.82 16.62
C LEU A 50 3.64 -20.75 15.60
N LEU A 51 4.22 -21.92 15.34
CA LEU A 51 3.67 -22.89 14.41
C LEU A 51 3.30 -24.18 15.18
N SER A 52 2.07 -24.67 14.97
CA SER A 52 1.63 -25.99 15.40
C SER A 52 1.03 -26.75 14.22
N GLU A 53 0.86 -28.04 14.33
CA GLU A 53 0.15 -28.80 13.29
C GLU A 53 -1.31 -28.35 13.20
N ALA A 54 -1.82 -28.18 11.98
CA ALA A 54 -3.20 -27.80 11.75
C ALA A 54 -4.11 -29.03 11.70
N SER A 55 -5.25 -28.96 12.40
CA SER A 55 -6.31 -29.97 12.27
C SER A 55 -7.16 -29.81 11.00
N MET A 56 -7.19 -28.63 10.42
CA MET A 56 -7.94 -28.30 9.19
C MET A 56 -7.18 -27.24 8.36
N ILE A 57 -7.32 -27.32 7.04
CA ILE A 57 -6.80 -26.30 6.11
C ILE A 57 -7.78 -25.12 6.10
N LYS A 58 -7.28 -23.92 6.33
CA LYS A 58 -8.09 -22.69 6.27
C LYS A 58 -8.29 -22.22 4.82
N GLU A 59 -9.39 -21.48 4.58
CA GLU A 59 -9.70 -20.86 3.29
C GLU A 59 -8.57 -19.95 2.79
N THR A 60 -7.93 -19.23 3.68
CA THR A 60 -6.81 -18.32 3.37
C THR A 60 -5.62 -19.01 2.71
N SER A 61 -5.44 -20.32 2.92
CA SER A 61 -4.38 -21.09 2.26
C SER A 61 -4.47 -21.06 0.74
N GLY A 62 -5.66 -20.88 0.16
CA GLY A 62 -5.88 -20.73 -1.29
C GLY A 62 -5.26 -19.46 -1.88
N LEU A 63 -4.92 -18.48 -1.05
CA LEU A 63 -4.30 -17.22 -1.50
C LEU A 63 -2.77 -17.32 -1.70
N ILE A 64 -2.17 -18.48 -1.47
CA ILE A 64 -0.71 -18.64 -1.53
C ILE A 64 -0.13 -18.30 -2.92
N GLU A 65 -0.83 -18.64 -4.00
CA GLU A 65 -0.38 -18.36 -5.37
C GLU A 65 -0.33 -16.87 -5.65
N GLU A 66 -1.26 -16.11 -5.05
CA GLU A 66 -1.38 -14.67 -5.23
C GLU A 66 -0.21 -13.89 -4.60
N ILE A 67 0.49 -14.47 -3.61
CA ILE A 67 1.64 -13.84 -2.97
C ILE A 67 2.73 -13.51 -4.00
N SER A 68 2.96 -14.39 -4.96
CA SER A 68 4.02 -14.24 -5.97
C SER A 68 3.65 -13.26 -7.07
N VAL A 69 2.37 -13.14 -7.41
CA VAL A 69 1.87 -12.33 -8.55
C VAL A 69 1.34 -10.96 -8.14
N ARG A 70 1.03 -10.78 -6.84
CA ARG A 70 0.55 -9.51 -6.31
C ARG A 70 1.54 -8.36 -6.53
N GLN A 71 1.06 -7.28 -7.13
CA GLN A 71 1.85 -6.05 -7.27
C GLN A 71 0.97 -4.80 -7.25
N THR A 72 1.53 -3.68 -6.79
CA THR A 72 0.92 -2.36 -6.94
C THR A 72 0.99 -1.92 -8.40
N ASN A 73 -0.14 -1.53 -8.98
CA ASN A 73 -0.21 -1.01 -10.34
C ASN A 73 -0.48 0.50 -10.35
N ARG A 74 0.55 1.29 -10.59
CA ARG A 74 0.47 2.76 -10.61
C ARG A 74 0.02 3.33 -11.96
N GLY A 75 -0.34 2.48 -12.93
CA GLY A 75 -0.79 2.85 -14.27
C GLY A 75 -2.23 3.39 -14.31
N ILE A 76 -2.72 3.62 -15.51
CA ILE A 76 -4.11 4.00 -15.77
C ILE A 76 -4.97 2.74 -15.84
N TYR A 77 -6.18 2.80 -15.24
CA TYR A 77 -7.15 1.72 -15.24
C TYR A 77 -8.18 1.90 -16.36
N SER A 78 -9.05 0.91 -16.56
CA SER A 78 -10.07 0.94 -17.62
C SER A 78 -11.21 1.93 -17.34
N GLY A 79 -11.48 2.20 -16.07
CA GLY A 79 -12.66 2.93 -15.62
C GLY A 79 -13.91 2.04 -15.45
N GLU A 80 -13.82 0.75 -15.82
CA GLU A 80 -14.91 -0.21 -15.61
C GLU A 80 -15.20 -0.39 -14.12
N MET A 81 -16.48 -0.46 -13.78
CA MET A 81 -16.93 -0.70 -12.41
C MET A 81 -16.63 -2.13 -12.00
N ILE A 82 -16.17 -2.30 -10.76
CA ILE A 82 -16.01 -3.63 -10.17
C ILE A 82 -17.41 -4.17 -9.88
N PRO A 83 -17.75 -5.41 -10.31
CA PRO A 83 -19.04 -6.05 -10.04
C PRO A 83 -19.36 -6.14 -8.55
N SER A 84 -20.63 -6.06 -8.20
CA SER A 84 -21.11 -6.02 -6.82
C SER A 84 -20.75 -7.27 -6.00
N ASP A 85 -20.71 -8.43 -6.63
CA ASP A 85 -20.29 -9.70 -6.02
C ASP A 85 -18.80 -9.68 -5.64
N GLN A 86 -17.93 -9.14 -6.51
CA GLN A 86 -16.51 -8.98 -6.22
C GLN A 86 -16.26 -7.92 -5.14
N LEU A 87 -17.03 -6.82 -5.15
CA LEU A 87 -16.97 -5.83 -4.06
C LEU A 87 -17.42 -6.43 -2.72
N SER A 88 -18.49 -7.23 -2.74
CA SER A 88 -18.97 -7.94 -1.56
C SER A 88 -17.92 -8.93 -1.05
N TYR A 89 -17.24 -9.64 -1.93
CA TYR A 89 -16.13 -10.52 -1.58
C TYR A 89 -14.98 -9.79 -0.88
N LEU A 90 -14.63 -8.60 -1.35
CA LEU A 90 -13.61 -7.76 -0.71
C LEU A 90 -14.10 -7.17 0.63
N ARG A 91 -15.37 -6.70 0.67
CA ARG A 91 -15.95 -6.06 1.86
C ARG A 91 -16.14 -7.03 3.02
N ASN A 92 -16.53 -8.27 2.73
CA ASN A 92 -16.86 -9.29 3.74
C ASN A 92 -15.64 -10.14 4.17
N MET A 93 -14.44 -9.73 3.77
CA MET A 93 -13.24 -10.43 4.24
C MET A 93 -13.03 -10.24 5.76
N PRO A 94 -12.44 -11.24 6.45
CA PRO A 94 -12.12 -11.08 7.85
C PRO A 94 -11.03 -10.02 8.04
N LEU A 95 -11.33 -9.03 8.87
CA LEU A 95 -10.41 -8.00 9.32
C LEU A 95 -9.88 -8.36 10.72
N GLU A 96 -8.71 -7.88 11.07
CA GLU A 96 -8.25 -7.90 12.45
C GLU A 96 -9.10 -6.94 13.31
N GLU A 97 -9.08 -7.17 14.62
CA GLU A 97 -9.81 -6.33 15.55
C GLU A 97 -9.40 -4.85 15.44
N ASN A 98 -10.35 -3.95 15.61
CA ASN A 98 -10.19 -2.50 15.53
C ASN A 98 -9.76 -1.95 14.15
N ILE A 99 -9.85 -2.75 13.10
CA ILE A 99 -9.59 -2.34 11.72
C ILE A 99 -10.91 -2.25 10.97
N SER A 100 -11.15 -1.14 10.29
CA SER A 100 -12.32 -0.92 9.43
C SER A 100 -11.89 -0.79 7.97
N LEU A 101 -12.78 -1.23 7.08
CA LEU A 101 -12.63 -1.10 5.63
C LEU A 101 -13.87 -0.42 5.04
N HIS A 102 -13.65 0.69 4.40
CA HIS A 102 -14.67 1.43 3.65
C HIS A 102 -14.37 1.35 2.14
N LEU A 103 -15.41 1.15 1.34
CA LEU A 103 -15.32 1.05 -0.12
C LEU A 103 -16.37 1.99 -0.72
N TRP A 104 -15.92 2.92 -1.56
CA TRP A 104 -16.77 3.88 -2.24
C TRP A 104 -16.57 3.85 -3.74
N SER A 105 -17.68 3.93 -4.45
CA SER A 105 -17.70 3.96 -5.91
C SER A 105 -17.45 5.38 -6.41
N LYS A 106 -16.89 5.48 -7.60
CA LYS A 106 -16.81 6.77 -8.29
C LYS A 106 -18.21 7.37 -8.48
N GLY A 107 -18.35 8.63 -8.10
CA GLY A 107 -19.61 9.36 -8.09
C GLY A 107 -20.28 9.46 -6.71
N GLU A 108 -19.81 8.71 -5.71
CA GLU A 108 -20.20 8.92 -4.32
C GLU A 108 -19.44 10.12 -3.73
N TRP A 109 -20.05 10.85 -2.82
CA TRP A 109 -19.46 12.08 -2.27
C TRP A 109 -18.18 11.81 -1.48
N GLU A 110 -18.06 10.65 -0.87
CA GLU A 110 -16.85 10.21 -0.16
C GLU A 110 -15.68 10.02 -1.10
N PHE A 111 -15.93 9.49 -2.32
CA PHE A 111 -14.90 9.37 -3.34
C PHE A 111 -14.34 10.74 -3.73
N ASP A 112 -15.21 11.76 -3.88
CA ASP A 112 -14.82 13.11 -4.23
C ASP A 112 -14.11 13.80 -3.05
N THR A 113 -14.57 13.56 -1.82
CA THR A 113 -13.93 14.02 -0.58
C THR A 113 -12.50 13.46 -0.50
N LEU A 114 -12.33 12.13 -0.59
CA LEU A 114 -11.01 11.50 -0.60
C LEU A 114 -10.10 12.07 -1.69
N SER A 115 -10.63 12.25 -2.89
CA SER A 115 -9.87 12.84 -4.02
C SER A 115 -9.36 14.24 -3.70
N SER A 116 -10.18 15.07 -3.07
CA SER A 116 -9.81 16.42 -2.65
C SER A 116 -8.70 16.41 -1.59
N TYR A 117 -8.79 15.50 -0.62
CA TYR A 117 -7.75 15.33 0.39
C TYR A 117 -6.44 14.77 -0.17
N ILE A 118 -6.47 13.89 -1.18
CA ILE A 118 -5.28 13.42 -1.90
C ILE A 118 -4.56 14.60 -2.56
N PHE A 119 -5.28 15.52 -3.18
CA PHE A 119 -4.68 16.74 -3.77
C PHE A 119 -4.13 17.69 -2.70
N ALA A 120 -4.83 17.83 -1.57
CA ALA A 120 -4.32 18.60 -0.44
C ALA A 120 -3.03 17.98 0.14
N GLY A 121 -2.98 16.66 0.27
CA GLY A 121 -1.79 15.93 0.70
C GLY A 121 -0.60 16.12 -0.26
N ASN A 122 -0.82 16.03 -1.57
CA ASN A 122 0.19 16.36 -2.57
C ASN A 122 0.73 17.78 -2.42
N ASN A 123 -0.16 18.75 -2.15
CA ASN A 123 0.27 20.14 -1.93
C ASN A 123 1.18 20.25 -0.71
N ARG A 124 0.88 19.58 0.39
CA ARG A 124 1.72 19.58 1.60
C ARG A 124 3.06 18.91 1.34
N GLN A 125 3.05 17.69 0.80
CA GLN A 125 4.26 16.91 0.55
C GLN A 125 5.19 17.55 -0.49
N MET A 126 4.65 18.10 -1.57
CA MET A 126 5.47 18.74 -2.60
C MET A 126 6.00 20.12 -2.20
N ASN A 127 5.49 20.72 -1.13
CA ASN A 127 6.07 21.94 -0.52
C ASN A 127 7.09 21.61 0.58
N ASP A 128 7.16 20.37 1.03
CA ASP A 128 8.14 19.94 2.03
C ASP A 128 9.48 19.53 1.37
N HIS A 129 10.55 20.21 1.73
CA HIS A 129 11.90 19.94 1.23
C HIS A 129 12.49 18.64 1.77
N LEU A 130 12.15 18.26 3.00
CA LEU A 130 12.62 17.01 3.62
C LEU A 130 11.98 15.82 2.93
N PHE A 131 10.67 15.87 2.73
CA PHE A 131 9.92 14.88 1.97
C PHE A 131 10.52 14.66 0.56
N LYS A 132 10.70 15.74 -0.21
CA LYS A 132 11.25 15.65 -1.57
C LYS A 132 12.67 15.07 -1.60
N ARG A 133 13.50 15.41 -0.63
CA ARG A 133 14.86 14.86 -0.51
C ARG A 133 14.83 13.37 -0.20
N GLU A 134 13.99 12.96 0.75
CA GLU A 134 13.80 11.55 1.11
C GLU A 134 13.26 10.75 -0.08
N LEU A 135 12.19 11.22 -0.74
CA LEU A 135 11.63 10.58 -1.93
C LEU A 135 12.69 10.37 -3.02
N LYS A 136 13.49 11.39 -3.32
CA LYS A 136 14.59 11.28 -4.29
C LYS A 136 15.62 10.21 -3.90
N SER A 137 15.94 10.07 -2.61
CA SER A 137 16.91 9.09 -2.13
C SER A 137 16.45 7.65 -2.36
N TRP A 138 15.13 7.41 -2.41
CA TRP A 138 14.52 6.12 -2.67
C TRP A 138 14.25 5.82 -4.14
N MET A 139 14.38 6.79 -5.03
CA MET A 139 14.15 6.58 -6.46
C MET A 139 15.35 5.94 -7.15
N ARG A 140 15.07 5.04 -8.09
CA ARG A 140 16.05 4.36 -8.94
C ARG A 140 15.80 4.78 -10.38
N PHE A 141 16.68 5.63 -10.89
CA PHE A 141 16.43 6.46 -12.08
C PHE A 141 16.63 5.73 -13.42
N ASN A 142 17.35 4.60 -13.44
CA ASN A 142 17.55 3.81 -14.65
C ASN A 142 17.87 2.34 -14.30
N LYS A 143 17.99 1.51 -15.35
CA LYS A 143 18.22 0.07 -15.21
C LYS A 143 19.52 -0.27 -14.44
N ASN A 144 20.58 0.49 -14.66
CA ASN A 144 21.86 0.25 -13.97
C ASN A 144 21.74 0.59 -12.47
N HIS A 145 21.08 1.68 -12.13
CA HIS A 145 20.83 2.07 -10.74
C HIS A 145 19.95 1.04 -10.01
N VAL A 146 18.90 0.54 -10.68
CA VAL A 146 18.05 -0.54 -10.16
C VAL A 146 18.85 -1.81 -9.88
N ARG A 147 19.72 -2.23 -10.83
CA ARG A 147 20.53 -3.44 -10.67
C ARG A 147 21.57 -3.31 -9.55
N ALA A 148 22.17 -2.13 -9.42
CA ALA A 148 23.20 -1.90 -8.41
C ALA A 148 22.67 -1.88 -6.98
N THR A 149 21.39 -1.48 -6.79
CA THR A 149 20.81 -1.33 -5.44
C THR A 149 19.84 -2.45 -5.07
N SER A 150 19.14 -3.05 -6.05
CA SER A 150 18.09 -4.07 -5.87
C SER A 150 17.03 -3.68 -4.82
N ASP A 151 16.80 -2.37 -4.66
CA ASP A 151 15.85 -1.79 -3.70
C ASP A 151 15.21 -0.53 -4.27
N GLY A 152 14.35 0.13 -3.47
CA GLY A 152 13.75 1.43 -3.77
C GLY A 152 12.67 1.40 -4.86
N LEU A 153 12.33 2.58 -5.34
CA LEU A 153 11.29 2.82 -6.34
C LEU A 153 11.91 2.88 -7.75
N SER A 154 11.73 1.83 -8.53
CA SER A 154 12.23 1.77 -9.90
C SER A 154 11.51 2.79 -10.81
N TYR A 155 12.25 3.45 -11.69
CA TYR A 155 11.70 4.31 -12.75
C TYR A 155 10.61 3.61 -13.58
N ALA A 156 10.76 2.33 -13.81
CA ALA A 156 9.85 1.53 -14.64
C ALA A 156 8.45 1.36 -14.03
N VAL A 157 8.32 1.33 -12.69
CA VAL A 157 7.01 1.23 -12.03
C VAL A 157 6.18 2.51 -12.13
N PHE A 158 6.80 3.60 -12.58
CA PHE A 158 6.13 4.85 -12.94
C PHE A 158 5.91 5.00 -14.45
N GLY A 159 6.29 4.00 -15.24
CA GLY A 159 6.23 4.07 -16.71
C GLY A 159 7.26 5.03 -17.32
N ALA A 160 8.27 5.43 -16.57
CA ALA A 160 9.32 6.32 -17.06
C ALA A 160 10.30 5.57 -18.00
N PRO A 161 10.85 6.22 -19.03
CA PRO A 161 11.84 5.63 -19.93
C PRO A 161 13.18 5.41 -19.23
N ASN A 162 13.97 4.45 -19.74
CA ASN A 162 15.33 4.19 -19.27
C ASN A 162 16.29 5.23 -19.88
N LEU A 163 16.56 6.29 -19.16
CA LEU A 163 17.48 7.37 -19.57
C LEU A 163 18.74 7.38 -18.71
N PRO A 164 19.82 8.06 -19.15
CA PRO A 164 20.99 8.32 -18.32
C PRO A 164 20.59 8.95 -16.98
N ARG A 165 21.27 8.58 -15.90
CA ARG A 165 20.88 8.97 -14.53
C ARG A 165 20.75 10.47 -14.35
N LEU A 166 21.70 11.26 -14.85
CA LEU A 166 21.68 12.73 -14.75
C LEU A 166 20.43 13.35 -15.39
N ILE A 167 20.03 12.83 -16.57
CA ILE A 167 18.83 13.31 -17.27
C ILE A 167 17.58 12.96 -16.45
N SER A 168 17.47 11.73 -15.97
CA SER A 168 16.34 11.28 -15.15
C SER A 168 16.22 12.05 -13.82
N GLU A 169 17.35 12.37 -13.17
CA GLU A 169 17.38 13.17 -11.94
C GLU A 169 16.92 14.60 -12.17
N THR A 170 17.33 15.22 -13.30
CA THR A 170 16.90 16.57 -13.66
C THR A 170 15.40 16.62 -13.97
N ILE A 171 14.90 15.67 -14.77
CA ILE A 171 13.46 15.55 -15.06
C ILE A 171 12.68 15.36 -13.75
N MET A 172 13.15 14.49 -12.86
CA MET A 172 12.51 14.25 -11.58
C MET A 172 12.40 15.53 -10.75
N GLY A 173 13.44 16.35 -10.71
CA GLY A 173 13.39 17.64 -10.02
C GLY A 173 12.27 18.56 -10.52
N SER A 174 11.98 18.53 -11.82
CA SER A 174 10.94 19.35 -12.44
C SER A 174 9.52 18.80 -12.21
N VAL A 175 9.35 17.48 -12.05
CA VAL A 175 8.03 16.86 -11.85
C VAL A 175 7.58 16.77 -10.38
N LEU A 176 8.50 16.99 -9.41
CA LEU A 176 8.16 17.06 -7.98
C LEU A 176 7.55 18.42 -7.61
N LYS A 177 6.45 18.75 -8.26
CA LYS A 177 5.62 19.94 -8.02
C LYS A 177 4.18 19.53 -7.80
N ALA A 178 3.51 20.15 -6.85
CA ALA A 178 2.13 19.81 -6.46
C ALA A 178 1.16 19.80 -7.65
N GLY A 179 1.19 20.81 -8.50
CA GLY A 179 0.31 20.88 -9.66
C GLY A 179 0.53 19.76 -10.70
N ILE A 180 1.76 19.23 -10.81
CA ILE A 180 2.05 18.10 -11.70
C ILE A 180 1.57 16.79 -11.06
N GLN A 181 1.82 16.58 -9.75
CA GLN A 181 1.33 15.43 -9.02
C GLN A 181 -0.20 15.38 -9.03
N ASN A 182 -0.87 16.48 -8.70
CA ASN A 182 -2.33 16.58 -8.72
C ASN A 182 -2.93 16.27 -10.09
N ARG A 183 -2.32 16.77 -11.19
CA ARG A 183 -2.76 16.45 -12.55
C ARG A 183 -2.58 14.96 -12.89
N GLY A 184 -1.48 14.37 -12.42
CA GLY A 184 -1.22 12.93 -12.56
C GLY A 184 -2.20 12.08 -11.77
N ASP A 185 -2.43 12.43 -10.51
CA ASP A 185 -3.34 11.68 -9.64
C ASP A 185 -4.81 11.87 -10.04
N LYS A 186 -5.19 13.08 -10.54
CA LYS A 186 -6.51 13.27 -11.13
C LYS A 186 -6.78 12.26 -12.27
N LYS A 187 -5.84 12.12 -13.22
CA LYS A 187 -5.98 11.13 -14.31
C LYS A 187 -6.13 9.70 -13.80
N LYS A 188 -5.41 9.35 -12.73
CA LYS A 188 -5.49 8.02 -12.12
C LYS A 188 -6.81 7.81 -11.39
N LEU A 189 -7.29 8.80 -10.63
CA LEU A 189 -8.59 8.79 -9.97
C LEU A 189 -9.73 8.72 -10.99
N ASP A 190 -9.69 9.54 -12.03
CA ASP A 190 -10.68 9.54 -13.12
C ASP A 190 -10.79 8.17 -13.81
N SER A 191 -9.69 7.39 -13.84
CA SER A 191 -9.63 6.06 -14.42
C SER A 191 -9.96 4.92 -13.44
N SER A 192 -10.10 5.22 -12.16
CA SER A 192 -10.42 4.25 -11.11
C SER A 192 -11.93 4.13 -10.92
N SER A 193 -12.40 2.95 -10.56
CA SER A 193 -13.82 2.70 -10.29
C SER A 193 -14.19 2.90 -8.83
N HIS A 194 -13.26 2.60 -7.91
CA HIS A 194 -13.51 2.65 -6.47
C HIS A 194 -12.29 3.19 -5.73
N LEU A 195 -12.55 3.70 -4.52
CA LEU A 195 -11.56 3.94 -3.49
C LEU A 195 -11.84 3.03 -2.29
N ALA A 196 -10.77 2.52 -1.70
CA ALA A 196 -10.78 1.80 -0.44
C ALA A 196 -10.05 2.63 0.61
N LEU A 197 -10.62 2.77 1.79
CA LEU A 197 -9.99 3.37 2.95
C LEU A 197 -9.98 2.37 4.08
N PHE A 198 -8.80 2.12 4.63
CA PHE A 198 -8.63 1.42 5.89
C PHE A 198 -8.49 2.43 7.02
N ALA A 199 -9.23 2.20 8.11
CA ALA A 199 -9.17 3.02 9.30
C ALA A 199 -8.81 2.17 10.53
N LEU A 200 -8.23 2.86 11.52
CA LEU A 200 -7.83 2.33 12.83
C LEU A 200 -8.77 2.88 13.89
N ARG A 201 -8.94 2.17 14.98
CA ARG A 201 -9.63 2.70 16.16
C ARG A 201 -8.70 3.53 17.03
N THR A 202 -7.45 3.08 17.19
CA THR A 202 -6.39 3.80 17.87
C THR A 202 -5.13 3.82 17.00
N ASN A 203 -4.25 4.76 17.22
CA ASN A 203 -3.03 4.90 16.39
C ASN A 203 -1.83 4.29 17.14
N THR A 204 -1.83 2.97 17.31
CA THR A 204 -0.86 2.22 18.11
C THR A 204 -0.09 1.18 17.29
N LEU A 205 1.09 0.78 17.76
CA LEU A 205 1.92 -0.25 17.12
C LEU A 205 1.15 -1.57 16.86
N PRO A 206 0.39 -2.13 17.83
CA PRO A 206 -0.39 -3.34 17.58
C PRO A 206 -1.42 -3.19 16.47
N GLU A 207 -2.12 -2.04 16.40
CA GLU A 207 -3.10 -1.80 15.34
C GLU A 207 -2.45 -1.57 13.97
N TRP A 208 -1.27 -0.93 13.91
CA TRP A 208 -0.54 -0.82 12.64
C TRP A 208 -0.14 -2.19 12.10
N PHE A 209 0.31 -3.08 12.98
CA PHE A 209 0.61 -4.46 12.62
C PHE A 209 -0.65 -5.21 12.17
N ALA A 210 -1.75 -5.12 12.91
CA ALA A 210 -3.05 -5.72 12.58
C ALA A 210 -3.60 -5.19 11.25
N LEU A 211 -3.49 -3.86 11.01
CA LEU A 211 -3.83 -3.25 9.73
C LEU A 211 -3.03 -3.87 8.59
N GLY A 212 -1.73 -4.09 8.77
CA GLY A 212 -0.88 -4.72 7.77
C GLY A 212 -1.35 -6.12 7.39
N ARG A 213 -1.78 -6.93 8.35
CA ARG A 213 -2.34 -8.27 8.11
C ARG A 213 -3.65 -8.19 7.33
N SER A 214 -4.58 -7.35 7.77
CA SER A 214 -5.85 -7.10 7.07
C SER A 214 -5.65 -6.58 5.65
N LEU A 215 -4.74 -5.62 5.48
CA LEU A 215 -4.37 -5.07 4.18
C LEU A 215 -3.85 -6.17 3.24
N GLN A 216 -2.95 -7.02 3.71
CA GLN A 216 -2.38 -8.07 2.84
C GLN A 216 -3.44 -9.05 2.35
N ARG A 217 -4.38 -9.49 3.21
CA ARG A 217 -5.52 -10.32 2.79
C ARG A 217 -6.35 -9.62 1.72
N PHE A 218 -6.63 -8.33 1.91
CA PHE A 218 -7.34 -7.52 0.91
C PHE A 218 -6.61 -7.49 -0.43
N LEU A 219 -5.31 -7.22 -0.42
CA LEU A 219 -4.50 -7.12 -1.63
C LEU A 219 -4.41 -8.45 -2.39
N LEU A 220 -4.34 -9.58 -1.67
CA LEU A 220 -4.33 -10.91 -2.28
C LEU A 220 -5.70 -11.26 -2.87
N ARG A 221 -6.80 -10.99 -2.16
CA ARG A 221 -8.17 -11.19 -2.68
C ARG A 221 -8.46 -10.31 -3.89
N ALA A 222 -8.01 -9.06 -3.88
CA ALA A 222 -8.10 -8.18 -5.05
C ALA A 222 -7.31 -8.75 -6.25
N THR A 223 -6.11 -9.29 -5.99
CA THR A 223 -5.26 -9.92 -7.02
C THR A 223 -5.94 -11.15 -7.62
N GLU A 224 -6.52 -12.01 -6.81
CA GLU A 224 -7.30 -13.19 -7.25
C GLU A 224 -8.44 -12.81 -8.20
N LYS A 225 -9.10 -11.69 -7.97
CA LYS A 225 -10.17 -11.17 -8.84
C LYS A 225 -9.66 -10.27 -9.97
N ASN A 226 -8.35 -10.22 -10.20
CA ASN A 226 -7.69 -9.34 -11.18
C ASN A 226 -7.98 -7.84 -10.96
N ILE A 227 -8.34 -7.45 -9.75
CA ILE A 227 -8.55 -6.05 -9.37
C ILE A 227 -7.19 -5.43 -9.06
N ALA A 228 -6.80 -4.46 -9.86
CA ALA A 228 -5.61 -3.67 -9.66
C ALA A 228 -5.81 -2.64 -8.56
N PHE A 229 -4.74 -2.35 -7.83
CA PHE A 229 -4.73 -1.36 -6.77
C PHE A 229 -3.45 -0.54 -6.76
N ALA A 230 -3.55 0.67 -6.23
CA ALA A 230 -2.41 1.53 -5.92
C ALA A 230 -2.73 2.46 -4.76
N PHE A 231 -1.72 2.75 -3.94
CA PHE A 231 -1.84 3.62 -2.78
C PHE A 231 -1.90 5.10 -3.20
N LEU A 232 -2.74 5.85 -2.51
CA LEU A 232 -2.88 7.30 -2.56
C LEU A 232 -2.93 7.85 -1.11
N ASN A 233 -1.89 7.56 -0.34
CA ASN A 233 -1.84 7.70 1.12
C ASN A 233 -1.55 9.12 1.62
N GLN A 234 -1.33 10.08 0.74
CA GLN A 234 -0.90 11.42 1.11
C GLN A 234 -1.71 12.05 2.25
N PRO A 235 -3.06 11.94 2.30
CA PRO A 235 -3.83 12.50 3.41
C PRO A 235 -3.57 11.80 4.75
N CYS A 236 -3.28 10.50 4.71
CA CYS A 236 -3.04 9.70 5.92
C CYS A 236 -1.61 9.88 6.47
N GLU A 237 -0.66 10.30 5.63
CA GLU A 237 0.72 10.59 5.99
C GLU A 237 0.89 12.00 6.58
N VAL A 238 -0.08 12.90 6.35
CA VAL A 238 -0.08 14.29 6.86
C VAL A 238 -1.08 14.38 8.02
N ARG A 239 -0.57 14.45 9.26
CA ARG A 239 -1.38 14.32 10.49
C ARG A 239 -2.60 15.22 10.56
N ASP A 240 -2.46 16.50 10.22
CA ASP A 240 -3.57 17.45 10.23
C ASP A 240 -4.64 17.09 9.20
N LEU A 241 -4.25 16.60 8.03
CA LEU A 241 -5.20 16.18 7.00
C LEU A 241 -5.94 14.89 7.38
N SER A 242 -5.29 13.92 8.02
CA SER A 242 -5.96 12.69 8.48
C SER A 242 -7.10 13.00 9.45
N GLY A 243 -6.88 13.89 10.42
CA GLY A 243 -7.92 14.31 11.38
C GLY A 243 -9.07 15.07 10.72
N LEU A 244 -8.78 15.96 9.76
CA LEU A 244 -9.80 16.68 9.00
C LEU A 244 -10.60 15.73 8.12
N LEU A 245 -9.94 14.79 7.44
CA LEU A 245 -10.59 13.78 6.63
C LEU A 245 -11.56 12.91 7.46
N ALA A 246 -11.13 12.47 8.65
CA ALA A 246 -12.02 11.74 9.57
C ALA A 246 -13.29 12.51 9.90
N LYS A 247 -13.14 13.81 10.19
CA LYS A 247 -14.26 14.70 10.49
C LYS A 247 -15.22 14.85 9.30
N ASP A 248 -14.66 15.11 8.10
CA ASP A 248 -15.47 15.32 6.91
C ASP A 248 -16.19 14.03 6.46
N LEU A 249 -15.58 12.85 6.71
CA LEU A 249 -16.24 11.55 6.51
C LEU A 249 -17.19 11.16 7.65
N SER A 250 -17.39 12.04 8.65
CA SER A 250 -18.24 11.79 9.83
C SER A 250 -17.80 10.56 10.65
N PHE A 251 -16.52 10.25 10.67
CA PHE A 251 -15.96 9.17 11.48
C PHE A 251 -15.93 9.58 12.95
N THR A 252 -16.57 8.78 13.80
CA THR A 252 -16.70 9.10 15.23
C THR A 252 -15.50 8.58 16.04
N ASN A 253 -15.03 7.38 15.72
CA ASN A 253 -13.94 6.70 16.42
C ASN A 253 -13.02 5.94 15.46
N GLU A 254 -12.79 6.49 14.29
CA GLU A 254 -11.94 5.90 13.26
C GLU A 254 -10.91 6.91 12.77
N ILE A 255 -9.70 6.44 12.59
CA ILE A 255 -8.55 7.23 12.11
C ILE A 255 -8.19 6.72 10.72
N PRO A 256 -8.36 7.51 9.65
CA PRO A 256 -7.91 7.16 8.31
C PRO A 256 -6.42 6.80 8.29
N ALA A 257 -6.08 5.63 7.79
CA ALA A 257 -4.72 5.11 7.83
C ALA A 257 -4.13 4.80 6.44
N LEU A 258 -4.93 4.22 5.54
CA LEU A 258 -4.49 3.87 4.20
C LEU A 258 -5.59 4.11 3.18
N ILE A 259 -5.23 4.69 2.04
CA ILE A 259 -6.13 4.89 0.90
C ILE A 259 -5.57 4.17 -0.32
N LEU A 260 -6.42 3.36 -0.96
CA LEU A 260 -6.12 2.69 -2.22
C LEU A 260 -7.16 3.07 -3.26
N ARG A 261 -6.71 3.26 -4.50
CA ARG A 261 -7.60 3.27 -5.65
C ARG A 261 -7.68 1.88 -6.25
N LEU A 262 -8.86 1.50 -6.74
CA LEU A 262 -9.18 0.18 -7.29
C LEU A 262 -9.73 0.29 -8.71
N GLY A 263 -9.59 -0.80 -9.48
CA GLY A 263 -10.14 -0.93 -10.83
C GLY A 263 -9.40 -1.98 -11.64
N TYR A 264 -9.64 -2.05 -12.94
CA TYR A 264 -8.97 -2.99 -13.83
C TYR A 264 -7.84 -2.31 -14.60
N ALA A 265 -6.63 -2.86 -14.49
CA ALA A 265 -5.45 -2.26 -15.10
C ALA A 265 -5.44 -2.45 -16.63
N LYS A 266 -5.19 -1.37 -17.38
CA LYS A 266 -5.00 -1.46 -18.84
C LYS A 266 -3.69 -2.14 -19.25
N ARG A 267 -2.68 -2.14 -18.36
CA ARG A 267 -1.36 -2.72 -18.61
C ARG A 267 -0.80 -3.33 -17.33
N LYS A 268 -0.13 -4.47 -17.46
CA LYS A 268 0.71 -4.99 -16.38
C LYS A 268 1.94 -4.08 -16.23
N MET A 269 2.29 -3.79 -14.99
CA MET A 269 3.50 -3.04 -14.69
C MET A 269 4.67 -4.01 -14.49
N PRO A 270 5.92 -3.60 -14.77
CA PRO A 270 7.06 -4.45 -14.47
C PRO A 270 7.20 -4.66 -12.96
N TYR A 271 7.63 -5.86 -12.58
CA TYR A 271 7.93 -6.14 -11.17
C TYR A 271 9.16 -5.36 -10.72
N SER A 272 9.10 -4.86 -9.49
CA SER A 272 10.29 -4.31 -8.84
C SER A 272 11.29 -5.44 -8.54
N PRO A 273 12.60 -5.22 -8.76
CA PRO A 273 13.61 -6.20 -8.38
C PRO A 273 13.58 -6.47 -6.89
N ARG A 274 13.84 -7.72 -6.52
CA ARG A 274 13.87 -8.16 -5.12
C ARG A 274 15.26 -8.73 -4.82
N LYS A 275 15.73 -8.50 -3.61
CA LYS A 275 16.93 -9.16 -3.10
C LYS A 275 16.65 -10.65 -2.90
N SER A 276 17.69 -11.47 -3.08
CA SER A 276 17.59 -12.90 -2.81
C SER A 276 17.17 -13.16 -1.35
N TRP A 277 16.25 -14.08 -1.13
CA TRP A 277 15.85 -14.50 0.20
C TRP A 277 17.02 -15.08 1.01
N ARG A 278 17.98 -15.75 0.32
CA ARG A 278 19.19 -16.31 0.92
C ARG A 278 20.08 -15.27 1.59
N GLU A 279 20.10 -14.04 1.06
CA GLU A 279 20.84 -12.91 1.65
C GLU A 279 20.14 -12.33 2.89
N ARG A 280 18.94 -12.82 3.23
CA ARG A 280 18.10 -12.32 4.31
C ARG A 280 17.94 -13.31 5.45
N LEU A 281 18.29 -14.58 5.24
CA LEU A 281 18.38 -15.53 6.32
C LEU A 281 19.59 -15.19 7.17
N VAL A 282 19.31 -14.90 8.44
CA VAL A 282 20.33 -14.84 9.48
C VAL A 282 20.35 -16.22 10.13
N PRO A 283 21.52 -16.86 10.27
CA PRO A 283 21.63 -18.18 10.89
C PRO A 283 21.23 -18.15 12.34
#